data_105585297a902e9f21b24871f05fbefd
#
_entry.id   105585297a902e9f21b24871f05fbefd
#
_cell.length_a   1.000
_cell.length_b   1.000
_cell.length_c   1.000
_cell.angle_alpha   90.00
_cell.angle_beta   90.00
_cell.angle_gamma   90.00
#
_symmetry.space_group_name_H-M   'P 1'
#
loop_
_entity.id
_entity.type
_entity.pdbx_description
1 polymer ?
#
loop_
_entity_poly.entity_id
_entity_poly.type
_entity_poly.pdbx_seq_one_letter_code
_entity_poly.pdbx_strand_id
1 'polypeptide(L)'
;MAFWLYILQCADLSYYVGHTNDLEKRVLEHQAGELDAYTAARRPVRVVFTQEFASREEALAAELQIKGWSRKKKQALLRGDWPEISRLARRRQPFPER
;
A
#
# COMPACT_ATOMS: atom_id res chain seq x y z
N MET A 1 -2.64 19.98 6.54
CA MET A 1 -2.41 18.67 7.15
C MET A 1 -2.30 17.63 6.07
N ALA A 2 -1.36 16.72 6.20
CA ALA A 2 -1.12 15.72 5.16
C ALA A 2 -1.73 14.38 5.55
N PHE A 3 -2.12 13.62 4.55
CA PHE A 3 -2.57 12.25 4.71
C PHE A 3 -1.67 11.38 3.86
N TRP A 4 -1.33 10.21 4.36
CA TRP A 4 -0.33 9.34 3.74
C TRP A 4 -0.91 8.00 3.41
N LEU A 5 -0.65 7.54 2.20
CA LEU A 5 -0.76 6.14 1.87
C LEU A 5 0.59 5.51 2.19
N TYR A 6 0.59 4.32 2.78
CA TYR A 6 1.84 3.63 3.03
C TYR A 6 1.70 2.15 2.73
N ILE A 7 2.81 1.53 2.37
CA ILE A 7 2.87 0.10 2.19
C ILE A 7 4.00 -0.41 3.08
N LEU A 8 3.69 -1.41 3.89
CA LEU A 8 4.66 -2.09 4.73
C LEU A 8 4.97 -3.45 4.10
N GLN A 9 6.23 -3.85 4.19
CA GLN A 9 6.59 -5.23 3.89
C GLN A 9 6.81 -5.94 5.21
N CYS A 10 6.13 -7.08 5.39
CA CYS A 10 6.20 -7.86 6.60
C CYS A 10 7.35 -8.86 6.54
N ALA A 11 7.63 -9.51 7.68
CA ALA A 11 8.72 -10.47 7.75
C ALA A 11 8.55 -11.64 6.79
N ASP A 12 7.31 -12.01 6.50
CA ASP A 12 7.01 -13.09 5.56
C ASP A 12 6.97 -12.60 4.11
N LEU A 13 7.41 -11.37 3.86
CA LEU A 13 7.47 -10.71 2.56
C LEU A 13 6.11 -10.32 2.00
N SER A 14 5.04 -10.46 2.75
CA SER A 14 3.73 -9.97 2.33
C SER A 14 3.67 -8.46 2.51
N TYR A 15 2.67 -7.84 1.88
CA TYR A 15 2.48 -6.40 1.92
C TYR A 15 1.23 -6.03 2.69
N TYR A 16 1.30 -4.93 3.41
CA TYR A 16 0.16 -4.35 4.10
C TYR A 16 0.01 -2.91 3.63
N VAL A 17 -1.19 -2.54 3.17
CA VAL A 17 -1.47 -1.20 2.64
C VAL A 17 -2.40 -0.49 3.61
N GLY A 18 -2.06 0.75 3.95
CA GLY A 18 -2.88 1.54 4.85
C GLY A 18 -2.77 3.02 4.57
N HIS A 19 -3.53 3.82 5.31
CA HIS A 19 -3.41 5.27 5.25
C HIS A 19 -3.45 5.85 6.65
N THR A 20 -2.88 7.05 6.81
CA THR A 20 -2.81 7.69 8.12
C THR A 20 -2.54 9.19 7.95
N ASN A 21 -2.89 9.97 8.97
CA ASN A 21 -2.48 11.36 9.02
C ASN A 21 -1.23 11.57 9.89
N ASP A 22 -0.64 10.48 10.40
CA ASP A 22 0.57 10.55 11.22
C ASP A 22 1.39 9.31 10.91
N LEU A 23 2.21 9.41 9.89
CA LEU A 23 2.95 8.26 9.37
C LEU A 23 3.90 7.66 10.41
N GLU A 24 4.66 8.52 11.08
CA GLU A 24 5.66 8.05 12.04
C GLU A 24 5.00 7.29 13.19
N LYS A 25 3.94 7.87 13.76
CA LYS A 25 3.23 7.23 14.84
C LYS A 25 2.63 5.89 14.40
N ARG A 26 2.04 5.85 13.21
CA ARG A 26 1.40 4.65 12.71
C ARG A 26 2.41 3.52 12.48
N VAL A 27 3.59 3.86 11.96
CA VAL A 27 4.64 2.87 11.75
C VAL A 27 5.11 2.31 13.08
N LEU A 28 5.29 3.17 14.09
CA LEU A 28 5.68 2.70 15.42
C LEU A 28 4.63 1.77 16.02
N GLU A 29 3.36 2.10 15.83
CA GLU A 29 2.28 1.25 16.33
C GLU A 29 2.28 -0.12 15.65
N HIS A 30 2.53 -0.16 14.35
CA HIS A 30 2.63 -1.45 13.64
C HIS A 30 3.83 -2.25 14.14
N GLN A 31 4.98 -1.61 14.36
CA GLN A 31 6.15 -2.31 14.87
C GLN A 31 5.92 -2.86 16.29
N ALA A 32 5.12 -2.15 17.07
CA ALA A 32 4.79 -2.61 18.42
C ALA A 32 3.72 -3.70 18.43
N GLY A 33 3.09 -3.97 17.30
CA GLY A 33 2.06 -4.99 17.21
C GLY A 33 0.74 -4.56 17.81
N GLU A 34 0.46 -3.26 17.84
CA GLU A 34 -0.69 -2.73 18.58
C GLU A 34 -1.89 -2.42 17.71
N LEU A 35 -1.72 -2.39 16.38
CA LEU A 35 -2.78 -1.92 15.52
C LEU A 35 -3.57 -2.99 14.83
N ASP A 36 -2.92 -3.95 14.28
CA ASP A 36 -3.55 -4.87 13.35
C ASP A 36 -2.99 -6.26 13.53
N ALA A 37 -3.88 -7.23 13.66
CA ALA A 37 -3.46 -8.61 13.91
C ALA A 37 -2.59 -9.14 12.77
N TYR A 38 -2.85 -8.69 11.53
CA TYR A 38 -2.06 -9.14 10.40
C TYR A 38 -0.60 -8.77 10.56
N THR A 39 -0.33 -7.47 10.83
CA THR A 39 1.06 -7.01 10.96
C THR A 39 1.67 -7.46 12.28
N ALA A 40 0.88 -7.56 13.34
CA ALA A 40 1.38 -8.00 14.64
C ALA A 40 1.97 -9.41 14.54
N ALA A 41 1.34 -10.29 13.79
CA ALA A 41 1.80 -11.67 13.63
C ALA A 41 2.96 -11.79 12.64
N ARG A 42 3.30 -10.73 11.90
CA ARG A 42 4.28 -10.78 10.83
C ARG A 42 5.40 -9.77 10.99
N ARG A 43 5.68 -9.40 12.24
CA ARG A 43 6.78 -8.48 12.53
C ARG A 43 8.13 -9.17 12.38
N PRO A 44 9.18 -8.44 12.06
CA PRO A 44 9.20 -6.98 11.91
C PRO A 44 8.63 -6.55 10.57
N VAL A 45 8.12 -5.33 10.55
CA VAL A 45 7.61 -4.73 9.32
C VAL A 45 8.48 -3.54 8.97
N ARG A 46 8.48 -3.15 7.70
CA ARG A 46 9.21 -1.95 7.28
C ARG A 46 8.45 -1.23 6.20
N VAL A 47 8.60 0.09 6.18
CA VAL A 47 7.96 0.92 5.17
C VAL A 47 8.70 0.77 3.87
N VAL A 48 8.00 0.42 2.80
CA VAL A 48 8.59 0.28 1.47
C VAL A 48 8.04 1.28 0.47
N PHE A 49 6.96 1.97 0.81
CA PHE A 49 6.38 2.97 -0.08
C PHE A 49 5.52 3.94 0.71
N THR A 50 5.60 5.23 0.39
CA THR A 50 4.71 6.24 0.93
C THR A 50 4.33 7.22 -0.16
N GLN A 51 3.13 7.78 -0.04
CA GLN A 51 2.70 8.86 -0.92
C GLN A 51 1.79 9.78 -0.14
N GLU A 52 2.02 11.08 -0.29
CA GLU A 52 1.26 12.10 0.42
C GLU A 52 0.05 12.52 -0.40
N PHE A 53 -1.05 12.79 0.29
CA PHE A 53 -2.28 13.30 -0.31
C PHE A 53 -2.77 14.50 0.48
N ALA A 54 -3.53 15.36 -0.19
CA ALA A 54 -4.06 16.56 0.46
C ALA A 54 -5.28 16.25 1.32
N SER A 55 -5.99 15.17 1.06
CA SER A 55 -7.20 14.83 1.80
C SER A 55 -7.22 13.37 2.21
N ARG A 56 -8.00 13.09 3.25
CA ARG A 56 -8.19 11.71 3.70
C ARG A 56 -8.89 10.88 2.63
N GLU A 57 -9.85 11.47 1.94
CA GLU A 57 -10.60 10.75 0.91
C GLU A 57 -9.70 10.27 -0.20
N GLU A 58 -8.73 11.10 -0.60
CA GLU A 58 -7.80 10.69 -1.64
C GLU A 58 -6.90 9.55 -1.17
N ALA A 59 -6.41 9.66 0.07
CA ALA A 59 -5.55 8.62 0.62
C ALA A 59 -6.32 7.30 0.76
N LEU A 60 -7.55 7.37 1.24
CA LEU A 60 -8.39 6.17 1.39
C LEU A 60 -8.69 5.54 0.04
N ALA A 61 -9.01 6.37 -0.97
CA ALA A 61 -9.29 5.85 -2.31
C ALA A 61 -8.07 5.12 -2.87
N ALA A 62 -6.88 5.67 -2.67
CA ALA A 62 -5.65 5.03 -3.12
C ALA A 62 -5.40 3.73 -2.37
N GLU A 63 -5.66 3.71 -1.07
CA GLU A 63 -5.51 2.49 -0.29
C GLU A 63 -6.41 1.38 -0.82
N LEU A 64 -7.68 1.69 -1.03
CA LEU A 64 -8.64 0.69 -1.48
C LEU A 64 -8.27 0.17 -2.87
N GLN A 65 -7.80 1.05 -3.74
CA GLN A 65 -7.38 0.66 -5.06
C GLN A 65 -6.17 -0.28 -5.01
N ILE A 66 -5.15 0.10 -4.25
CA ILE A 66 -3.91 -0.65 -4.21
C ILE A 66 -4.08 -1.98 -3.47
N LYS A 67 -4.94 -2.02 -2.48
CA LYS A 67 -5.24 -3.28 -1.80
C LYS A 67 -5.75 -4.35 -2.77
N GLY A 68 -6.47 -3.93 -3.81
CA GLY A 68 -6.99 -4.85 -4.81
C GLY A 68 -5.99 -5.25 -5.87
N TRP A 69 -4.80 -4.69 -5.87
CA TRP A 69 -3.80 -4.99 -6.88
C TRP A 69 -3.13 -6.33 -6.60
N SER A 70 -2.68 -6.98 -7.67
CA SER A 70 -1.88 -8.20 -7.55
C SER A 70 -0.53 -7.89 -6.92
N ARG A 71 0.15 -8.93 -6.45
CA ARG A 71 1.49 -8.77 -5.90
C ARG A 71 2.44 -8.18 -6.95
N LYS A 72 2.35 -8.65 -8.18
CA LYS A 72 3.21 -8.12 -9.24
C LYS A 72 3.00 -6.64 -9.46
N LYS A 73 1.75 -6.19 -9.41
CA LYS A 73 1.45 -4.79 -9.63
C LYS A 73 1.95 -3.94 -8.46
N LYS A 74 1.82 -4.45 -7.23
CA LYS A 74 2.40 -3.77 -6.07
C LYS A 74 3.91 -3.67 -6.18
N GLN A 75 4.56 -4.73 -6.61
CA GLN A 75 6.01 -4.71 -6.78
C GLN A 75 6.44 -3.72 -7.87
N ALA A 76 5.66 -3.62 -8.94
CA ALA A 76 5.94 -2.62 -9.97
C ALA A 76 5.82 -1.21 -9.42
N LEU A 77 4.83 -0.97 -8.56
CA LEU A 77 4.69 0.32 -7.90
C LEU A 77 5.93 0.66 -7.06
N LEU A 78 6.43 -0.32 -6.31
CA LEU A 78 7.60 -0.11 -5.47
C LEU A 78 8.85 0.23 -6.27
N ARG A 79 8.93 -0.27 -7.51
CA ARG A 79 10.04 0.05 -8.40
C ARG A 79 9.82 1.34 -9.18
N GLY A 80 8.63 1.94 -9.10
CA GLY A 80 8.30 3.08 -9.93
C GLY A 80 8.12 2.71 -11.40
N ASP A 81 7.72 1.48 -11.66
CA ASP A 81 7.62 0.95 -13.02
C ASP A 81 6.21 1.17 -13.56
N TRP A 82 5.93 2.40 -13.95
CA TRP A 82 4.60 2.76 -14.42
C TRP A 82 4.17 2.04 -15.70
N PRO A 83 5.05 1.81 -16.67
CA PRO A 83 4.65 1.01 -17.84
C PRO A 83 4.17 -0.38 -17.46
N GLU A 84 4.82 -1.02 -16.51
CA GLU A 84 4.41 -2.36 -16.07
C GLU A 84 3.06 -2.31 -15.36
N ILE A 85 2.83 -1.29 -14.53
CA ILE A 85 1.54 -1.13 -13.86
C ILE A 85 0.42 -1.01 -14.90
N SER A 86 0.64 -0.19 -15.92
CA SER A 86 -0.35 -0.01 -16.98
C SER A 86 -0.59 -1.30 -17.75
N ARG A 87 0.47 -2.04 -18.04
CA ARG A 87 0.37 -3.31 -18.75
C ARG A 87 -0.45 -4.32 -17.94
N LEU A 88 -0.17 -4.43 -16.65
CA LEU A 88 -0.89 -5.37 -15.79
C LEU A 88 -2.35 -4.96 -15.63
N ALA A 89 -2.62 -3.66 -15.57
CA ALA A 89 -4.00 -3.19 -15.48
C ALA A 89 -4.80 -3.57 -16.72
N ARG A 90 -4.19 -3.42 -17.90
CA ARG A 90 -4.87 -3.78 -19.15
C ARG A 90 -5.15 -5.27 -19.22
N ARG A 91 -4.19 -6.08 -18.79
CA ARG A 91 -4.39 -7.53 -18.80
C ARG A 91 -5.50 -7.97 -17.87
N ARG A 92 -5.74 -7.22 -16.83
CA ARG A 92 -6.75 -7.59 -15.85
C ARG A 92 -8.12 -7.07 -16.20
N GLN A 93 -8.24 -6.25 -17.22
CA GLN A 93 -9.54 -5.75 -17.59
C GLN A 93 -10.37 -6.84 -18.19
N PRO A 94 -11.55 -7.10 -17.67
CA PRO A 94 -12.38 -8.18 -18.22
C PRO A 94 -13.02 -7.79 -19.54
N PHE A 95 -13.14 -6.50 -19.83
CA PHE A 95 -13.78 -6.06 -21.07
C PHE A 95 -12.81 -5.29 -21.88
N PRO A 96 -12.88 -5.44 -23.15
CA PRO A 96 -12.00 -4.67 -24.01
C PRO A 96 -12.39 -3.25 -23.95
N GLU A 97 -13.15 -2.71 -23.53
CA GLU A 97 -13.43 -1.47 -23.31
C GLU A 97 -13.07 -0.63 -24.00
N ARG A 98 -13.52 -0.27 -24.21
CA ARG A 98 -13.48 0.69 -24.74
C ARG A 98 -12.60 0.91 -25.43
#